data_c28843e0c588c8acde3616305733e373
#
_entry.id   c28843e0c588c8acde3616305733e373
#
_cell.length_a   1.000
_cell.length_b   1.000
_cell.length_c   1.000
_cell.angle_alpha   90.00
_cell.angle_beta   90.00
_cell.angle_gamma   90.00
#
_symmetry.space_group_name_H-M   'P 1'
#
loop_
_entity.id
_entity.type
_entity.pdbx_description
1 polymer ?
#
loop_
_entity_poly.entity_id
_entity_poly.type
_entity_poly.pdbx_seq_one_letter_code
_entity_poly.pdbx_strand_id
1 'polypeptide(L)'
;MHESVRSTGATAPRQGLLLAIDVGGTKTQVACSDTARQRMNTRILATHADGLSGTPALHRILAAARDCVTEWGNAPVLSVAAVFPGVVRGPTLLMAPNTPGFEGLDLHSLIAQAFGNVPVRLDNDVKAGALAEVRWGSLAGIDNAIYLNLGTGLSAAAIANGRLIRGHNGAAMEIGYLLSPFLNPEHPDQWATYQSGNAPLEELFSGNALSQLAGEMLGHGHHAQDLFTSADPAVRKALALRIAACTVHIANLAVALDVERIVIGGGLYRQAALLAPLIETLIQRAVPFPPTLAAAHFTHDAPLWGALSMAMDAAGLNALAQQLIAAGKTLDAPGV
;
A
#
# COMPACT_ATOMS: atom_id res chain seq x y z
N MET A 1 17.07 -45.85 -30.39
CA MET A 1 15.98 -44.89 -30.60
C MET A 1 16.21 -43.71 -29.67
N HIS A 2 16.74 -42.61 -30.22
CA HIS A 2 16.94 -41.38 -29.47
C HIS A 2 15.68 -40.50 -29.64
N GLU A 3 14.89 -40.35 -28.59
CA GLU A 3 13.84 -39.36 -28.55
C GLU A 3 14.47 -37.98 -28.36
N SER A 4 14.32 -37.13 -29.36
CA SER A 4 14.70 -35.71 -29.34
C SER A 4 13.74 -34.99 -28.41
N VAL A 5 14.22 -34.52 -27.27
CA VAL A 5 13.55 -33.53 -26.42
C VAL A 5 13.38 -32.24 -27.24
N ARG A 6 12.15 -31.99 -27.66
CA ARG A 6 11.79 -30.70 -28.28
C ARG A 6 11.99 -29.58 -27.25
N SER A 7 12.93 -28.69 -27.53
CA SER A 7 13.08 -27.44 -26.83
C SER A 7 11.78 -26.64 -26.97
N THR A 8 11.08 -26.40 -25.88
CA THR A 8 9.98 -25.45 -25.82
C THR A 8 10.57 -24.07 -26.10
N GLY A 9 10.38 -23.58 -27.33
CA GLY A 9 10.81 -22.25 -27.72
C GLY A 9 10.22 -21.22 -26.77
N ALA A 10 11.09 -20.45 -26.11
CA ALA A 10 10.70 -19.28 -25.36
C ALA A 10 10.02 -18.30 -26.33
N THR A 11 8.72 -18.18 -26.24
CA THR A 11 7.98 -17.15 -26.97
C THR A 11 8.53 -15.78 -26.57
N ALA A 12 8.90 -14.97 -27.55
CA ALA A 12 9.35 -13.60 -27.31
C ALA A 12 8.33 -12.88 -26.40
N PRO A 13 8.78 -12.08 -25.42
CA PRO A 13 7.88 -11.40 -24.52
C PRO A 13 6.90 -10.53 -25.32
N ARG A 14 5.63 -10.58 -24.95
CA ARG A 14 4.59 -9.77 -25.60
C ARG A 14 4.96 -8.30 -25.44
N GLN A 15 5.07 -7.58 -26.56
CA GLN A 15 5.29 -6.14 -26.57
C GLN A 15 3.96 -5.41 -26.43
N GLY A 16 3.90 -4.42 -25.57
CA GLY A 16 2.72 -3.61 -25.35
C GLY A 16 2.82 -2.82 -24.04
N LEU A 17 1.70 -2.30 -23.60
CA LEU A 17 1.59 -1.41 -22.46
C LEU A 17 1.02 -2.11 -21.22
N LEU A 18 1.57 -1.79 -20.08
CA LEU A 18 1.03 -2.11 -18.77
C LEU A 18 0.46 -0.83 -18.16
N LEU A 19 -0.77 -0.89 -17.67
CA LEU A 19 -1.40 0.22 -16.95
C LEU A 19 -1.44 -0.08 -15.46
N ALA A 20 -0.97 0.89 -14.66
CA ALA A 20 -1.09 0.90 -13.21
C ALA A 20 -1.89 2.13 -12.79
N ILE A 21 -2.87 1.95 -11.92
CA ILE A 21 -3.75 3.01 -11.42
C ILE A 21 -3.75 2.92 -9.89
N ASP A 22 -3.30 3.98 -9.23
CA ASP A 22 -3.36 4.14 -7.78
C ASP A 22 -4.43 5.19 -7.46
N VAL A 23 -5.59 4.75 -6.98
CA VAL A 23 -6.73 5.59 -6.63
C VAL A 23 -6.66 5.92 -5.16
N GLY A 24 -6.14 7.10 -4.82
CA GLY A 24 -6.18 7.59 -3.44
C GLY A 24 -7.43 8.44 -3.15
N GLY A 25 -7.66 8.74 -1.88
CA GLY A 25 -8.82 9.56 -1.46
C GLY A 25 -8.81 10.98 -2.02
N THR A 26 -7.64 11.60 -2.20
CA THR A 26 -7.50 12.98 -2.69
C THR A 26 -7.00 13.02 -4.14
N LYS A 27 -6.01 12.20 -4.46
CA LYS A 27 -5.36 12.15 -5.77
C LYS A 27 -5.34 10.72 -6.31
N THR A 28 -5.45 10.60 -7.61
CA THR A 28 -5.22 9.36 -8.36
C THR A 28 -3.95 9.51 -9.17
N GLN A 29 -3.12 8.47 -9.20
CA GLN A 29 -1.96 8.38 -10.08
C GLN A 29 -2.20 7.29 -11.11
N VAL A 30 -1.86 7.58 -12.35
CA VAL A 30 -1.91 6.63 -13.47
C VAL A 30 -0.52 6.51 -14.04
N ALA A 31 -0.05 5.30 -14.25
CA ALA A 31 1.20 5.02 -14.96
C ALA A 31 0.95 4.10 -16.14
N CYS A 32 1.59 4.40 -17.26
CA CYS A 32 1.64 3.55 -18.44
C CYS A 32 3.09 3.18 -18.71
N SER A 33 3.40 1.90 -18.71
CA SER A 33 4.75 1.36 -18.92
C SER A 33 4.82 0.59 -20.22
N ASP A 34 5.78 0.93 -21.09
CA ASP A 34 6.08 0.17 -22.31
C ASP A 34 7.05 -0.96 -22.01
N THR A 35 6.61 -2.20 -22.24
CA THR A 35 7.42 -3.40 -21.99
C THR A 35 8.64 -3.52 -22.91
N ALA A 36 8.60 -2.91 -24.11
CA ALA A 36 9.71 -2.96 -25.07
C ALA A 36 10.80 -1.93 -24.78
N ARG A 37 10.41 -0.72 -24.34
CA ARG A 37 11.32 0.40 -24.15
C ARG A 37 11.75 0.60 -22.71
N GLN A 38 11.10 -0.13 -21.78
CA GLN A 38 11.33 0.00 -20.32
C GLN A 38 11.17 1.44 -19.83
N ARG A 39 10.23 2.18 -20.42
CA ARG A 39 9.88 3.56 -20.06
C ARG A 39 8.49 3.61 -19.48
N MET A 40 8.25 4.58 -18.62
CA MET A 40 6.98 4.84 -17.98
C MET A 40 6.62 6.32 -18.10
N ASN A 41 5.38 6.63 -18.45
CA ASN A 41 4.80 7.95 -18.26
C ASN A 41 3.77 7.90 -17.12
N THR A 42 3.60 9.02 -16.43
CA THR A 42 2.68 9.11 -15.29
C THR A 42 1.80 10.34 -15.43
N ARG A 43 0.57 10.23 -14.89
CA ARG A 43 -0.36 11.34 -14.72
C ARG A 43 -0.90 11.36 -13.32
N ILE A 44 -1.08 12.55 -12.79
CA ILE A 44 -1.69 12.79 -11.48
C ILE A 44 -2.94 13.63 -11.69
N LEU A 45 -4.05 13.20 -11.08
CA LEU A 45 -5.31 13.94 -11.11
C LEU A 45 -5.98 13.90 -9.73
N ALA A 46 -6.82 14.88 -9.44
CA ALA A 46 -7.65 14.86 -8.24
C ALA A 46 -8.70 13.75 -8.38
N THR A 47 -8.86 12.88 -7.40
CA THR A 47 -9.80 11.75 -7.47
C THR A 47 -11.25 12.24 -7.59
N HIS A 48 -11.62 13.21 -6.77
CA HIS A 48 -12.98 13.77 -6.69
C HIS A 48 -13.05 15.21 -7.23
N ALA A 49 -12.37 15.49 -8.37
CA ALA A 49 -12.48 16.80 -8.99
C ALA A 49 -13.95 17.13 -9.31
N ASP A 50 -14.30 18.39 -9.18
CA ASP A 50 -15.65 18.90 -9.46
C ASP A 50 -16.75 18.21 -8.62
N GLY A 51 -16.38 17.62 -7.46
CA GLY A 51 -17.31 16.89 -6.60
C GLY A 51 -17.76 15.53 -7.16
N LEU A 52 -17.11 15.02 -8.20
CA LEU A 52 -17.42 13.72 -8.79
C LEU A 52 -17.08 12.59 -7.82
N SER A 53 -17.93 11.59 -7.75
CA SER A 53 -17.71 10.34 -6.99
C SER A 53 -18.23 9.13 -7.76
N GLY A 54 -17.89 7.92 -7.33
CA GLY A 54 -18.35 6.67 -7.92
C GLY A 54 -18.04 6.55 -9.43
N THR A 55 -19.01 6.10 -10.20
CA THR A 55 -18.85 5.85 -11.65
C THR A 55 -18.37 7.07 -12.45
N PRO A 56 -18.89 8.30 -12.25
CA PRO A 56 -18.36 9.48 -12.94
C PRO A 56 -16.88 9.76 -12.64
N ALA A 57 -16.45 9.63 -11.39
CA ALA A 57 -15.05 9.78 -11.02
C ALA A 57 -14.18 8.69 -11.67
N LEU A 58 -14.64 7.42 -11.66
CA LEU A 58 -13.96 6.32 -12.33
C LEU A 58 -13.82 6.56 -13.83
N HIS A 59 -14.88 6.99 -14.51
CA HIS A 59 -14.80 7.30 -15.94
C HIS A 59 -13.74 8.35 -16.27
N ARG A 60 -13.60 9.37 -15.41
CA ARG A 60 -12.57 10.41 -15.59
C ARG A 60 -11.16 9.84 -15.38
N ILE A 61 -10.98 8.96 -14.39
CA ILE A 61 -9.72 8.26 -14.16
C ILE A 61 -9.36 7.39 -15.37
N LEU A 62 -10.32 6.62 -15.90
CA LEU A 62 -10.12 5.79 -17.07
C LEU A 62 -9.86 6.60 -18.35
N ALA A 63 -10.44 7.80 -18.47
CA ALA A 63 -10.11 8.71 -19.56
C ALA A 63 -8.65 9.17 -19.49
N ALA A 64 -8.17 9.59 -18.32
CA ALA A 64 -6.77 9.94 -18.11
C ALA A 64 -5.82 8.76 -18.39
N ALA A 65 -6.22 7.53 -18.08
CA ALA A 65 -5.45 6.33 -18.40
C ALA A 65 -5.40 6.07 -19.93
N ARG A 66 -6.50 6.30 -20.64
CA ARG A 66 -6.49 6.23 -22.14
C ARG A 66 -5.60 7.29 -22.76
N ASP A 67 -5.59 8.50 -22.20
CA ASP A 67 -4.68 9.55 -22.68
C ASP A 67 -3.21 9.12 -22.52
N CYS A 68 -2.85 8.45 -21.39
CA CYS A 68 -1.51 7.87 -21.22
C CYS A 68 -1.19 6.85 -22.33
N VAL A 69 -2.15 6.00 -22.72
CA VAL A 69 -1.99 5.02 -23.82
C VAL A 69 -1.77 5.74 -25.16
N THR A 70 -2.52 6.83 -25.40
CA THR A 70 -2.43 7.59 -26.66
C THR A 70 -1.04 8.20 -26.86
N GLU A 71 -0.38 8.63 -25.80
CA GLU A 71 1.01 9.13 -25.84
C GLU A 71 2.02 8.09 -26.33
N TRP A 72 1.68 6.79 -26.25
CA TRP A 72 2.47 5.68 -26.78
C TRP A 72 2.01 5.21 -28.16
N GLY A 73 1.28 6.06 -28.91
CA GLY A 73 0.81 5.74 -30.25
C GLY A 73 -0.26 4.64 -30.28
N ASN A 74 -1.05 4.52 -29.24
CA ASN A 74 -2.09 3.47 -29.07
C ASN A 74 -1.54 2.04 -29.17
N ALA A 75 -0.34 1.80 -28.66
CA ALA A 75 0.19 0.45 -28.53
C ALA A 75 -0.77 -0.43 -27.70
N PRO A 76 -0.86 -1.76 -27.97
CA PRO A 76 -1.83 -2.62 -27.31
C PRO A 76 -1.60 -2.65 -25.78
N VAL A 77 -2.65 -2.46 -25.01
CA VAL A 77 -2.64 -2.67 -23.56
C VAL A 77 -2.65 -4.18 -23.30
N LEU A 78 -1.69 -4.67 -22.53
CA LEU A 78 -1.56 -6.08 -22.16
C LEU A 78 -2.34 -6.43 -20.90
N SER A 79 -2.38 -5.52 -19.95
CA SER A 79 -3.10 -5.68 -18.69
C SER A 79 -3.26 -4.34 -17.98
N VAL A 80 -4.19 -4.31 -17.03
CA VAL A 80 -4.42 -3.18 -16.13
C VAL A 80 -4.41 -3.68 -14.69
N ALA A 81 -3.76 -2.95 -13.79
CA ALA A 81 -3.96 -3.12 -12.37
C ALA A 81 -4.40 -1.80 -11.75
N ALA A 82 -5.39 -1.86 -10.87
CA ALA A 82 -5.86 -0.71 -10.12
C ALA A 82 -5.91 -1.03 -8.63
N VAL A 83 -5.44 -0.10 -7.82
CA VAL A 83 -5.42 -0.23 -6.37
C VAL A 83 -6.21 0.90 -5.72
N PHE A 84 -6.82 0.58 -4.58
CA PHE A 84 -7.75 1.44 -3.89
C PHE A 84 -7.50 1.41 -2.38
N PRO A 85 -7.74 2.50 -1.64
CA PRO A 85 -7.75 2.46 -0.19
C PRO A 85 -8.98 1.70 0.29
N GLY A 86 -8.82 0.86 1.31
CA GLY A 86 -9.89 0.06 1.89
C GLY A 86 -9.87 -1.42 1.50
N VAL A 87 -11.00 -2.11 1.62
CA VAL A 87 -11.08 -3.56 1.46
C VAL A 87 -11.55 -3.95 0.07
N VAL A 88 -10.66 -4.57 -0.70
CA VAL A 88 -10.97 -5.10 -2.04
C VAL A 88 -11.24 -6.60 -1.95
N ARG A 89 -12.39 -7.05 -2.48
CA ARG A 89 -12.78 -8.46 -2.57
C ARG A 89 -13.30 -8.79 -3.96
N GLY A 90 -12.53 -9.58 -4.69
CA GLY A 90 -12.89 -9.92 -6.07
C GLY A 90 -13.00 -8.69 -6.96
N PRO A 91 -14.15 -8.46 -7.65
CA PRO A 91 -14.31 -7.34 -8.56
C PRO A 91 -14.69 -6.01 -7.90
N THR A 92 -14.94 -5.99 -6.58
CA THR A 92 -15.57 -4.87 -5.89
C THR A 92 -14.78 -4.39 -4.68
N LEU A 93 -15.07 -3.16 -4.29
CA LEU A 93 -14.68 -2.55 -3.03
C LEU A 93 -15.79 -2.79 -2.00
N LEU A 94 -15.45 -3.41 -0.86
CA LEU A 94 -16.40 -3.66 0.22
C LEU A 94 -16.45 -2.50 1.22
N MET A 95 -15.33 -1.82 1.38
CA MET A 95 -15.17 -0.76 2.37
C MET A 95 -14.16 0.25 1.84
N ALA A 96 -14.56 1.49 1.67
CA ALA A 96 -13.73 2.54 1.08
C ALA A 96 -14.05 3.93 1.64
N PRO A 97 -13.84 4.16 2.95
CA PRO A 97 -14.24 5.42 3.60
C PRO A 97 -13.58 6.66 2.95
N ASN A 98 -12.42 6.49 2.32
CA ASN A 98 -11.66 7.58 1.71
C ASN A 98 -11.99 7.78 0.21
N THR A 99 -12.78 6.90 -0.41
CA THR A 99 -13.18 6.98 -1.82
C THR A 99 -14.69 6.73 -1.94
N PRO A 100 -15.53 7.68 -1.49
CA PRO A 100 -16.98 7.50 -1.48
C PRO A 100 -17.55 7.26 -2.88
N GLY A 101 -18.53 6.36 -2.95
CA GLY A 101 -19.23 6.01 -4.18
C GLY A 101 -18.55 4.95 -5.07
N PHE A 102 -17.36 4.47 -4.68
CA PHE A 102 -16.72 3.35 -5.39
C PHE A 102 -17.16 1.98 -4.85
N GLU A 103 -17.73 1.94 -3.65
CA GLU A 103 -18.20 0.70 -3.04
C GLU A 103 -19.35 0.09 -3.85
N GLY A 104 -19.31 -1.22 -4.00
CA GLY A 104 -20.33 -1.98 -4.74
C GLY A 104 -20.26 -1.87 -6.25
N LEU A 105 -19.39 -1.03 -6.83
CA LEU A 105 -19.17 -1.01 -8.28
C LEU A 105 -18.46 -2.29 -8.74
N ASP A 106 -18.84 -2.83 -9.89
CA ASP A 106 -18.04 -3.84 -10.60
C ASP A 106 -16.85 -3.18 -11.29
N LEU A 107 -15.84 -2.83 -10.47
CA LEU A 107 -14.64 -2.14 -10.92
C LEU A 107 -13.88 -2.96 -11.96
N HIS A 108 -13.86 -4.30 -11.80
CA HIS A 108 -13.18 -5.18 -12.74
C HIS A 108 -13.77 -5.05 -14.15
N SER A 109 -15.10 -5.19 -14.29
CA SER A 109 -15.76 -5.11 -15.59
C SER A 109 -15.65 -3.72 -16.21
N LEU A 110 -15.82 -2.66 -15.41
CA LEU A 110 -15.72 -1.27 -15.89
C LEU A 110 -14.30 -0.96 -16.42
N ILE A 111 -13.26 -1.42 -15.73
CA ILE A 111 -11.88 -1.22 -16.16
C ILE A 111 -11.56 -2.11 -17.38
N ALA A 112 -11.97 -3.38 -17.38
CA ALA A 112 -11.73 -4.28 -18.50
C ALA A 112 -12.36 -3.76 -19.80
N GLN A 113 -13.61 -3.31 -19.76
CA GLN A 113 -14.31 -2.74 -20.92
C GLN A 113 -13.63 -1.49 -21.45
N ALA A 114 -13.03 -0.67 -20.58
CA ALA A 114 -12.33 0.55 -21.00
C ALA A 114 -11.09 0.29 -21.88
N PHE A 115 -10.49 -0.92 -21.78
CA PHE A 115 -9.23 -1.27 -22.42
C PHE A 115 -9.31 -2.56 -23.28
N GLY A 116 -10.50 -2.93 -23.79
CA GLY A 116 -10.65 -4.05 -24.71
C GLY A 116 -10.67 -5.43 -24.05
N ASN A 117 -11.20 -5.52 -22.83
CA ASN A 117 -11.33 -6.75 -22.06
C ASN A 117 -9.98 -7.45 -21.75
N VAL A 118 -8.96 -6.67 -21.52
CA VAL A 118 -7.66 -7.15 -21.08
C VAL A 118 -7.71 -7.69 -19.64
N PRO A 119 -6.74 -8.52 -19.22
CA PRO A 119 -6.64 -8.94 -17.83
C PRO A 119 -6.56 -7.75 -16.86
N VAL A 120 -7.42 -7.76 -15.83
CA VAL A 120 -7.46 -6.74 -14.78
C VAL A 120 -7.10 -7.38 -13.45
N ARG A 121 -6.36 -6.62 -12.62
CA ARG A 121 -6.10 -6.94 -11.21
C ARG A 121 -6.52 -5.77 -10.33
N LEU A 122 -7.16 -6.12 -9.22
CA LEU A 122 -7.56 -5.16 -8.19
C LEU A 122 -6.97 -5.60 -6.86
N ASP A 123 -6.49 -4.65 -6.06
CA ASP A 123 -6.08 -4.91 -4.68
C ASP A 123 -6.17 -3.62 -3.84
N ASN A 124 -5.90 -3.75 -2.55
CA ASN A 124 -5.70 -2.62 -1.65
C ASN A 124 -4.34 -1.95 -1.93
N ASP A 125 -4.27 -0.63 -1.76
CA ASP A 125 -3.09 0.20 -1.98
C ASP A 125 -1.88 -0.21 -1.12
N VAL A 126 -2.10 -0.51 0.17
CA VAL A 126 -1.03 -0.93 1.09
C VAL A 126 -0.53 -2.33 0.75
N LYS A 127 -1.42 -3.23 0.36
CA LYS A 127 -1.05 -4.57 -0.10
C LYS A 127 -0.23 -4.49 -1.39
N ALA A 128 -0.58 -3.58 -2.30
CA ALA A 128 0.22 -3.31 -3.49
C ALA A 128 1.58 -2.71 -3.14
N GLY A 129 1.64 -1.75 -2.20
CA GLY A 129 2.90 -1.22 -1.70
C GLY A 129 3.83 -2.31 -1.16
N ALA A 130 3.29 -3.27 -0.42
CA ALA A 130 4.05 -4.44 0.04
C ALA A 130 4.59 -5.29 -1.14
N LEU A 131 3.79 -5.47 -2.21
CA LEU A 131 4.25 -6.18 -3.42
C LEU A 131 5.38 -5.43 -4.14
N ALA A 132 5.37 -4.09 -4.15
CA ALA A 132 6.49 -3.30 -4.67
C ALA A 132 7.77 -3.56 -3.87
N GLU A 133 7.68 -3.54 -2.54
CA GLU A 133 8.80 -3.82 -1.65
C GLU A 133 9.33 -5.26 -1.80
N VAL A 134 8.45 -6.24 -1.99
CA VAL A 134 8.83 -7.64 -2.24
C VAL A 134 9.55 -7.77 -3.59
N ARG A 135 9.10 -7.06 -4.61
CA ARG A 135 9.65 -7.21 -5.96
C ARG A 135 10.93 -6.41 -6.17
N TRP A 136 11.02 -5.18 -5.67
CA TRP A 136 12.11 -4.26 -5.98
C TRP A 136 12.69 -3.50 -4.78
N GLY A 137 12.14 -3.70 -3.59
CA GLY A 137 12.46 -2.91 -2.42
C GLY A 137 13.06 -3.70 -1.27
N SER A 138 12.82 -3.22 -0.07
CA SER A 138 13.43 -3.70 1.18
C SER A 138 12.93 -5.08 1.63
N LEU A 139 11.91 -5.65 0.97
CA LEU A 139 11.41 -7.01 1.19
C LEU A 139 11.85 -8.01 0.11
N ALA A 140 12.73 -7.62 -0.80
CA ALA A 140 13.22 -8.54 -1.82
C ALA A 140 13.95 -9.73 -1.20
N GLY A 141 13.50 -10.95 -1.55
CA GLY A 141 14.06 -12.20 -1.02
C GLY A 141 13.65 -12.57 0.40
N ILE A 142 12.69 -11.85 1.00
CA ILE A 142 12.16 -12.12 2.34
C ILE A 142 10.81 -12.83 2.23
N ASP A 143 10.72 -14.03 2.81
CA ASP A 143 9.52 -14.87 2.71
C ASP A 143 8.46 -14.56 3.77
N ASN A 144 8.87 -14.09 4.95
CA ASN A 144 7.96 -13.78 6.06
C ASN A 144 8.22 -12.36 6.55
N ALA A 145 7.28 -11.47 6.32
CA ALA A 145 7.48 -10.05 6.59
C ALA A 145 6.17 -9.30 6.88
N ILE A 146 6.33 -8.13 7.48
CA ILE A 146 5.28 -7.12 7.57
C ILE A 146 5.76 -5.85 6.84
N TYR A 147 4.91 -5.31 5.98
CA TYR A 147 4.98 -3.96 5.49
C TYR A 147 4.03 -3.09 6.29
N LEU A 148 4.55 -2.07 6.97
CA LEU A 148 3.81 -1.15 7.81
C LEU A 148 3.81 0.24 7.16
N ASN A 149 2.64 0.80 6.90
CA ASN A 149 2.49 2.15 6.38
C ASN A 149 2.00 3.11 7.49
N LEU A 150 2.92 3.94 7.98
CA LEU A 150 2.67 5.02 8.94
C LEU A 150 2.47 6.34 8.17
N GLY A 151 1.30 6.50 7.58
CA GLY A 151 0.93 7.64 6.73
C GLY A 151 -0.13 8.52 7.39
N THR A 152 -1.02 9.08 6.57
CA THR A 152 -2.24 9.80 7.01
C THR A 152 -3.09 8.90 7.89
N GLY A 153 -3.29 7.64 7.49
CA GLY A 153 -3.85 6.55 8.28
C GLY A 153 -2.78 5.59 8.79
N LEU A 154 -3.22 4.48 9.37
CA LEU A 154 -2.41 3.38 9.87
C LEU A 154 -2.83 2.08 9.20
N SER A 155 -1.94 1.46 8.44
CA SER A 155 -2.24 0.24 7.70
C SER A 155 -1.03 -0.66 7.58
N ALA A 156 -1.26 -1.94 7.30
CA ALA A 156 -0.21 -2.92 7.12
C ALA A 156 -0.57 -3.96 6.06
N ALA A 157 0.46 -4.68 5.60
CA ALA A 157 0.31 -5.90 4.83
C ALA A 157 1.29 -6.95 5.36
N ALA A 158 0.93 -8.23 5.27
CA ALA A 158 1.80 -9.33 5.70
C ALA A 158 2.10 -10.27 4.54
N ILE A 159 3.31 -10.74 4.51
CA ILE A 159 3.81 -11.77 3.61
C ILE A 159 4.11 -13.02 4.45
N ALA A 160 3.63 -14.18 4.03
CA ALA A 160 3.96 -15.46 4.61
C ALA A 160 4.30 -16.45 3.50
N ASN A 161 5.43 -17.14 3.65
CA ASN A 161 5.96 -18.07 2.65
C ASN A 161 6.02 -17.44 1.24
N GLY A 162 6.51 -16.21 1.15
CA GLY A 162 6.65 -15.44 -0.10
C GLY A 162 5.32 -14.98 -0.72
N ARG A 163 4.19 -15.10 0.00
CA ARG A 163 2.87 -14.74 -0.50
C ARG A 163 2.18 -13.71 0.37
N LEU A 164 1.56 -12.75 -0.28
CA LEU A 164 0.75 -11.74 0.40
C LEU A 164 -0.49 -12.37 1.05
N ILE A 165 -0.70 -12.08 2.33
CA ILE A 165 -1.89 -12.50 3.08
C ILE A 165 -3.02 -11.52 2.80
N ARG A 166 -4.08 -11.99 2.12
CA ARG A 166 -5.28 -11.17 1.84
C ARG A 166 -6.42 -11.41 2.82
N GLY A 167 -6.47 -12.61 3.42
CA GLY A 167 -7.59 -13.03 4.27
C GLY A 167 -8.84 -13.42 3.47
N HIS A 168 -9.86 -13.86 4.18
CA HIS A 168 -11.12 -14.34 3.58
C HIS A 168 -11.89 -13.22 2.84
N ASN A 169 -11.94 -12.03 3.42
CA ASN A 169 -12.65 -10.88 2.88
C ASN A 169 -11.75 -9.87 2.14
N GLY A 170 -10.46 -10.15 2.00
CA GLY A 170 -9.49 -9.15 1.54
C GLY A 170 -9.02 -8.18 2.64
N ALA A 171 -9.52 -8.34 3.88
CA ALA A 171 -9.30 -7.41 5.00
C ALA A 171 -8.18 -7.82 5.96
N ALA A 172 -7.33 -8.79 5.60
CA ALA A 172 -6.19 -9.12 6.45
C ALA A 172 -5.29 -7.88 6.62
N MET A 173 -4.80 -7.70 7.84
CA MET A 173 -3.92 -6.59 8.23
C MET A 173 -4.54 -5.19 8.17
N GLU A 174 -5.86 -5.08 8.26
CA GLU A 174 -6.56 -3.80 8.54
C GLU A 174 -6.35 -3.43 10.02
N ILE A 175 -5.09 -3.15 10.37
CA ILE A 175 -4.63 -2.97 11.76
C ILE A 175 -5.19 -1.72 12.43
N GLY A 176 -5.67 -0.74 11.67
CA GLY A 176 -6.36 0.43 12.21
C GLY A 176 -7.55 0.06 13.10
N TYR A 177 -8.19 -1.09 12.83
CA TYR A 177 -9.33 -1.62 13.60
C TYR A 177 -8.93 -2.50 14.79
N LEU A 178 -7.65 -2.70 15.07
CA LEU A 178 -7.24 -3.39 16.30
C LEU A 178 -7.67 -2.56 17.52
N LEU A 179 -8.09 -3.27 18.55
CA LEU A 179 -8.58 -2.62 19.77
C LEU A 179 -7.45 -1.89 20.49
N SER A 180 -7.78 -0.78 21.15
CA SER A 180 -6.80 -0.05 21.96
C SER A 180 -6.21 -0.91 23.07
N PRO A 181 -4.90 -0.85 23.37
CA PRO A 181 -4.32 -1.55 24.52
C PRO A 181 -4.71 -0.92 25.86
N PHE A 182 -5.40 0.22 25.85
CA PHE A 182 -5.84 0.95 27.05
C PHE A 182 -7.31 0.70 27.40
N LEU A 183 -7.89 -0.41 26.94
CA LEU A 183 -9.28 -0.76 27.22
C LEU A 183 -9.47 -1.09 28.70
N ASN A 184 -10.61 -0.66 29.26
CA ASN A 184 -11.06 -1.14 30.55
C ASN A 184 -11.79 -2.48 30.39
N PRO A 185 -11.24 -3.61 30.88
CA PRO A 185 -11.86 -4.92 30.70
C PRO A 185 -13.16 -5.10 31.54
N GLU A 186 -13.40 -4.22 32.51
CA GLU A 186 -14.63 -4.25 33.30
C GLU A 186 -15.84 -3.68 32.56
N HIS A 187 -15.61 -2.89 31.50
CA HIS A 187 -16.66 -2.21 30.75
C HIS A 187 -16.50 -2.43 29.23
N PRO A 188 -16.68 -3.68 28.73
CA PRO A 188 -16.51 -3.99 27.31
C PRO A 188 -17.55 -3.30 26.42
N ASP A 189 -18.72 -2.93 26.98
CA ASP A 189 -19.77 -2.17 26.32
C ASP A 189 -19.37 -0.73 25.96
N GLN A 190 -18.34 -0.19 26.61
CA GLN A 190 -17.81 1.17 26.36
C GLN A 190 -16.63 1.18 25.40
N TRP A 191 -16.22 0.04 24.88
CA TRP A 191 -15.07 -0.01 23.98
C TRP A 191 -15.37 0.66 22.64
N ALA A 192 -14.46 1.53 22.18
CA ALA A 192 -14.48 1.99 20.81
C ALA A 192 -14.17 0.79 19.90
N THR A 193 -15.05 0.53 18.91
CA THR A 193 -14.98 -0.61 18.00
C THR A 193 -15.43 -0.21 16.62
N TYR A 194 -15.23 -1.08 15.63
CA TYR A 194 -15.79 -0.88 14.29
C TYR A 194 -17.31 -0.65 14.31
N GLN A 195 -18.05 -1.37 15.13
CA GLN A 195 -19.52 -1.21 15.22
C GLN A 195 -19.94 0.15 15.78
N SER A 196 -19.11 0.78 16.61
CA SER A 196 -19.33 2.15 17.09
C SER A 196 -18.80 3.22 16.11
N GLY A 197 -18.36 2.82 14.90
CA GLY A 197 -17.85 3.74 13.88
C GLY A 197 -16.39 4.13 14.05
N ASN A 198 -15.62 3.41 14.88
CA ASN A 198 -14.24 3.75 15.21
C ASN A 198 -13.23 2.82 14.53
N ALA A 199 -12.02 3.35 14.35
CA ALA A 199 -10.79 2.61 14.03
C ALA A 199 -9.78 2.83 15.18
N PRO A 200 -9.90 2.07 16.29
CA PRO A 200 -9.33 2.44 17.59
C PRO A 200 -7.82 2.62 17.58
N LEU A 201 -7.08 1.78 16.84
CA LEU A 201 -5.62 1.92 16.77
C LEU A 201 -5.22 3.05 15.83
N GLU A 202 -5.93 3.25 14.71
CA GLU A 202 -5.67 4.36 13.79
C GLU A 202 -5.95 5.71 14.45
N GLU A 203 -7.04 5.82 15.23
CA GLU A 203 -7.40 7.02 16.00
C GLU A 203 -6.41 7.29 17.14
N LEU A 204 -5.68 6.29 17.57
CA LEU A 204 -4.62 6.43 18.56
C LEU A 204 -3.28 6.83 17.94
N PHE A 205 -2.90 6.21 16.80
CA PHE A 205 -1.61 6.41 16.16
C PHE A 205 -1.71 6.38 14.64
N SER A 206 -1.89 7.54 14.06
CA SER A 206 -1.81 7.82 12.62
C SER A 206 -1.37 9.26 12.40
N GLY A 207 -1.08 9.66 11.17
CA GLY A 207 -0.77 11.05 10.86
C GLY A 207 -1.89 12.01 11.24
N ASN A 208 -3.15 11.62 11.00
CA ASN A 208 -4.32 12.39 11.39
C ASN A 208 -4.47 12.46 12.92
N ALA A 209 -4.36 11.32 13.61
CA ALA A 209 -4.48 11.26 15.06
C ALA A 209 -3.38 12.08 15.77
N LEU A 210 -2.15 12.01 15.28
CA LEU A 210 -1.05 12.82 15.82
C LEU A 210 -1.19 14.31 15.48
N SER A 211 -1.74 14.66 14.32
CA SER A 211 -2.02 16.07 13.99
C SER A 211 -3.12 16.65 14.87
N GLN A 212 -4.15 15.85 15.19
CA GLN A 212 -5.16 16.24 16.16
C GLN A 212 -4.54 16.45 17.55
N LEU A 213 -3.71 15.51 18.03
CA LEU A 213 -2.99 15.64 19.30
C LEU A 213 -2.11 16.91 19.33
N ALA A 214 -1.44 17.22 18.22
CA ALA A 214 -0.64 18.45 18.11
C ALA A 214 -1.50 19.69 18.27
N GLY A 215 -2.66 19.75 17.62
CA GLY A 215 -3.63 20.83 17.77
C GLY A 215 -4.15 20.99 19.20
N GLU A 216 -4.40 19.89 19.90
CA GLU A 216 -4.87 19.88 21.30
C GLU A 216 -3.79 20.34 22.29
N MET A 217 -2.54 19.92 22.10
CA MET A 217 -1.47 20.16 23.08
C MET A 217 -0.61 21.40 22.78
N LEU A 218 -0.45 21.75 21.49
CA LEU A 218 0.42 22.85 21.06
C LEU A 218 -0.37 24.04 20.53
N GLY A 219 -1.66 23.85 20.22
CA GLY A 219 -2.53 24.88 19.65
C GLY A 219 -2.80 24.72 18.16
N HIS A 220 -3.75 25.50 17.65
CA HIS A 220 -4.15 25.44 16.25
C HIS A 220 -2.99 25.75 15.30
N GLY A 221 -2.93 25.02 14.17
CA GLY A 221 -1.91 25.18 13.15
C GLY A 221 -0.68 24.29 13.32
N HIS A 222 -0.57 23.57 14.44
CA HIS A 222 0.45 22.55 14.62
C HIS A 222 0.06 21.21 13.98
N HIS A 223 1.06 20.45 13.54
CA HIS A 223 0.93 19.17 12.85
C HIS A 223 1.70 18.06 13.56
N ALA A 224 1.51 16.82 13.16
CA ALA A 224 2.15 15.66 13.75
C ALA A 224 3.67 15.81 13.95
N GLN A 225 4.37 16.42 13.00
CA GLN A 225 5.82 16.64 13.06
C GLN A 225 6.26 17.50 14.25
N ASP A 226 5.42 18.45 14.70
CA ASP A 226 5.74 19.37 15.79
C ASP A 226 5.78 18.66 17.15
N LEU A 227 5.04 17.54 17.29
CA LEU A 227 5.11 16.70 18.48
C LEU A 227 6.51 16.08 18.67
N PHE A 228 7.17 15.70 17.56
CA PHE A 228 8.49 15.05 17.62
C PHE A 228 9.60 16.03 17.99
N THR A 229 9.42 17.31 17.75
CA THR A 229 10.41 18.35 18.04
C THR A 229 10.14 19.10 19.34
N SER A 230 8.97 18.88 19.97
CA SER A 230 8.58 19.56 21.20
C SER A 230 9.52 19.26 22.37
N ALA A 231 9.91 20.30 23.10
CA ALA A 231 10.65 20.17 24.37
C ALA A 231 9.75 19.96 25.59
N ASP A 232 8.43 20.16 25.45
CA ASP A 232 7.47 20.01 26.54
C ASP A 232 7.39 18.55 27.03
N PRO A 233 7.66 18.29 28.32
CA PRO A 233 7.60 16.94 28.89
C PRO A 233 6.22 16.29 28.77
N ALA A 234 5.12 17.04 28.82
CA ALA A 234 3.76 16.53 28.69
C ALA A 234 3.51 16.02 27.24
N VAL A 235 3.93 16.80 26.24
CA VAL A 235 3.86 16.42 24.83
C VAL A 235 4.68 15.15 24.54
N ARG A 236 5.92 15.13 25.04
CA ARG A 236 6.80 13.95 24.87
C ARG A 236 6.21 12.70 25.52
N LYS A 237 5.63 12.84 26.71
CA LYS A 237 4.95 11.71 27.39
C LYS A 237 3.75 11.22 26.61
N ALA A 238 2.90 12.11 26.11
CA ALA A 238 1.72 11.76 25.32
C ALA A 238 2.10 11.07 24.01
N LEU A 239 3.12 11.57 23.29
CA LEU A 239 3.63 10.95 22.07
C LEU A 239 4.24 9.58 22.34
N ALA A 240 5.09 9.44 23.37
CA ALA A 240 5.72 8.18 23.73
C ALA A 240 4.67 7.09 24.08
N LEU A 241 3.59 7.47 24.77
CA LEU A 241 2.49 6.56 25.09
C LEU A 241 1.78 6.04 23.83
N ARG A 242 1.52 6.90 22.85
CA ARG A 242 0.90 6.53 21.57
C ARG A 242 1.81 5.64 20.71
N ILE A 243 3.11 5.95 20.66
CA ILE A 243 4.10 5.10 19.99
C ILE A 243 4.16 3.72 20.64
N ALA A 244 4.22 3.66 21.98
CA ALA A 244 4.25 2.41 22.71
C ALA A 244 2.99 1.57 22.46
N ALA A 245 1.82 2.19 22.46
CA ALA A 245 0.55 1.52 22.16
C ALA A 245 0.53 0.89 20.75
N CYS A 246 0.96 1.63 19.73
CA CYS A 246 1.10 1.08 18.39
C CYS A 246 2.11 -0.07 18.35
N THR A 247 3.26 0.10 19.02
CA THR A 247 4.34 -0.90 19.02
C THR A 247 3.94 -2.20 19.69
N VAL A 248 3.07 -2.17 20.71
CA VAL A 248 2.48 -3.39 21.32
C VAL A 248 1.80 -4.25 20.24
N HIS A 249 1.01 -3.64 19.39
CA HIS A 249 0.34 -4.38 18.30
C HIS A 249 1.32 -4.88 17.25
N ILE A 250 2.32 -4.07 16.88
CA ILE A 250 3.36 -4.49 15.94
C ILE A 250 4.14 -5.69 16.52
N ALA A 251 4.49 -5.66 17.79
CA ALA A 251 5.17 -6.77 18.46
C ALA A 251 4.29 -8.04 18.52
N ASN A 252 3.01 -7.90 18.83
CA ASN A 252 2.07 -9.02 18.82
C ASN A 252 1.92 -9.65 17.43
N LEU A 253 1.87 -8.83 16.38
CA LEU A 253 1.84 -9.32 15.00
C LEU A 253 3.15 -10.00 14.63
N ALA A 254 4.30 -9.46 15.04
CA ALA A 254 5.60 -10.09 14.82
C ALA A 254 5.69 -11.47 15.49
N VAL A 255 5.17 -11.62 16.72
CA VAL A 255 5.09 -12.92 17.41
C VAL A 255 4.13 -13.88 16.71
N ALA A 256 2.93 -13.39 16.30
CA ALA A 256 1.89 -14.22 15.72
C ALA A 256 2.24 -14.74 14.32
N LEU A 257 3.02 -13.98 13.55
CA LEU A 257 3.39 -14.31 12.18
C LEU A 257 4.82 -14.82 12.03
N ASP A 258 5.64 -14.72 13.09
CA ASP A 258 7.06 -15.13 13.12
C ASP A 258 7.83 -14.56 11.92
N VAL A 259 7.87 -13.23 11.83
CA VAL A 259 8.41 -12.53 10.67
C VAL A 259 9.91 -12.26 10.79
N GLU A 260 10.63 -12.37 9.68
CA GLU A 260 12.07 -12.05 9.59
C GLU A 260 12.31 -10.53 9.57
N ARG A 261 11.40 -9.79 8.91
CA ARG A 261 11.57 -8.35 8.69
C ARG A 261 10.26 -7.57 8.77
N ILE A 262 10.36 -6.37 9.34
CA ILE A 262 9.32 -5.35 9.26
C ILE A 262 9.86 -4.17 8.47
N VAL A 263 9.22 -3.84 7.36
CA VAL A 263 9.53 -2.64 6.56
C VAL A 263 8.52 -1.56 6.90
N ILE A 264 9.01 -0.36 7.20
CA ILE A 264 8.18 0.76 7.61
C ILE A 264 8.27 1.86 6.58
N GLY A 265 7.12 2.23 6.02
CA GLY A 265 6.93 3.35 5.09
C GLY A 265 5.95 4.39 5.61
N GLY A 266 5.58 5.33 4.74
CA GLY A 266 4.60 6.38 5.04
C GLY A 266 5.20 7.68 5.57
N GLY A 267 4.39 8.73 5.54
CA GLY A 267 4.83 10.09 5.84
C GLY A 267 5.34 10.33 7.26
N LEU A 268 4.80 9.62 8.26
CA LEU A 268 5.27 9.69 9.65
C LEU A 268 6.68 9.09 9.81
N TYR A 269 7.02 8.10 9.01
CA TYR A 269 8.34 7.48 9.08
C TYR A 269 9.47 8.39 8.58
N ARG A 270 9.15 9.53 7.99
CA ARG A 270 10.15 10.60 7.75
C ARG A 270 10.77 11.12 9.06
N GLN A 271 10.06 10.92 10.18
CA GLN A 271 10.58 11.12 11.53
C GLN A 271 11.31 9.88 12.08
N ALA A 272 11.84 9.04 11.18
CA ALA A 272 12.45 7.73 11.51
C ALA A 272 13.53 7.81 12.58
N ALA A 273 14.32 8.87 12.58
CA ALA A 273 15.36 9.09 13.57
C ALA A 273 14.84 9.09 15.02
N LEU A 274 13.57 9.43 15.23
CA LEU A 274 12.92 9.47 16.54
C LEU A 274 12.01 8.26 16.78
N LEU A 275 11.32 7.78 15.73
CA LEU A 275 10.38 6.66 15.81
C LEU A 275 11.08 5.29 15.85
N ALA A 276 12.03 5.06 14.93
CA ALA A 276 12.64 3.76 14.75
C ALA A 276 13.31 3.22 16.02
N PRO A 277 14.12 4.00 16.78
CA PRO A 277 14.76 3.50 17.99
C PRO A 277 13.79 3.10 19.08
N LEU A 278 12.63 3.79 19.19
CA LEU A 278 11.61 3.46 20.19
C LEU A 278 10.88 2.16 19.82
N ILE A 279 10.48 2.02 18.57
CA ILE A 279 9.84 0.82 18.05
C ILE A 279 10.79 -0.37 18.16
N GLU A 280 12.04 -0.21 17.72
CA GLU A 280 13.07 -1.26 17.76
C GLU A 280 13.34 -1.73 19.19
N THR A 281 13.55 -0.80 20.11
CA THR A 281 13.82 -1.12 21.52
C THR A 281 12.68 -1.96 22.13
N LEU A 282 11.43 -1.61 21.85
CA LEU A 282 10.27 -2.35 22.36
C LEU A 282 10.15 -3.73 21.71
N ILE A 283 10.34 -3.83 20.39
CA ILE A 283 10.29 -5.11 19.67
C ILE A 283 11.39 -6.06 20.15
N GLN A 284 12.62 -5.57 20.27
CA GLN A 284 13.76 -6.37 20.77
C GLN A 284 13.53 -6.94 22.17
N ARG A 285 12.77 -6.25 23.00
CA ARG A 285 12.44 -6.71 24.37
C ARG A 285 11.22 -7.61 24.45
N ALA A 286 10.26 -7.44 23.54
CA ALA A 286 8.94 -8.08 23.61
C ALA A 286 8.84 -9.35 22.77
N VAL A 287 9.60 -9.44 21.66
CA VAL A 287 9.50 -10.53 20.70
C VAL A 287 10.60 -11.58 20.97
N PRO A 288 10.28 -12.88 21.10
CA PRO A 288 11.29 -13.93 21.35
C PRO A 288 12.35 -14.05 20.26
N PHE A 289 11.96 -13.87 19.00
CA PHE A 289 12.82 -13.82 17.81
C PHE A 289 12.56 -12.50 17.09
N PRO A 290 13.24 -11.41 17.51
CA PRO A 290 12.92 -10.09 17.01
C PRO A 290 13.25 -9.94 15.54
N PRO A 291 12.31 -9.45 14.73
CA PRO A 291 12.57 -9.16 13.31
C PRO A 291 13.52 -7.97 13.14
N THR A 292 14.17 -7.91 11.99
CA THR A 292 14.89 -6.71 11.57
C THR A 292 13.91 -5.61 11.15
N LEU A 293 14.22 -4.35 11.50
CA LEU A 293 13.47 -3.18 11.05
C LEU A 293 14.21 -2.53 9.88
N ALA A 294 13.50 -2.16 8.84
CA ALA A 294 14.04 -1.46 7.69
C ALA A 294 13.09 -0.36 7.20
N ALA A 295 13.65 0.69 6.61
CA ALA A 295 12.85 1.69 5.90
C ALA A 295 12.34 1.12 4.58
N ALA A 296 11.15 1.55 4.16
CA ALA A 296 10.63 1.27 2.84
C ALA A 296 11.53 1.90 1.77
N HIS A 297 11.75 1.17 0.69
CA HIS A 297 12.47 1.67 -0.48
C HIS A 297 11.62 2.71 -1.23
N PHE A 298 10.34 2.41 -1.42
CA PHE A 298 9.40 3.32 -2.07
C PHE A 298 8.80 4.28 -1.05
N THR A 299 9.20 5.55 -1.09
CA THR A 299 8.80 6.55 -0.08
C THR A 299 7.49 7.26 -0.40
N HIS A 300 7.04 7.29 -1.67
CA HIS A 300 5.90 8.11 -2.10
C HIS A 300 4.90 7.40 -3.00
N ASP A 301 5.31 6.41 -3.77
CA ASP A 301 4.58 5.80 -4.87
C ASP A 301 4.56 4.27 -4.81
N ALA A 302 4.80 3.70 -3.63
CA ALA A 302 4.75 2.26 -3.40
C ALA A 302 3.48 1.59 -3.97
N PRO A 303 2.25 2.13 -3.77
CA PRO A 303 1.04 1.55 -4.34
C PRO A 303 1.06 1.50 -5.87
N LEU A 304 1.55 2.55 -6.54
CA LEU A 304 1.64 2.60 -7.99
C LEU A 304 2.62 1.56 -8.55
N TRP A 305 3.80 1.42 -7.92
CA TRP A 305 4.76 0.38 -8.27
C TRP A 305 4.20 -1.02 -8.01
N GLY A 306 3.46 -1.20 -6.92
CA GLY A 306 2.76 -2.44 -6.62
C GLY A 306 1.69 -2.77 -7.67
N ALA A 307 0.90 -1.78 -8.09
CA ALA A 307 -0.05 -1.95 -9.18
C ALA A 307 0.67 -2.33 -10.49
N LEU A 308 1.80 -1.71 -10.80
CA LEU A 308 2.60 -2.10 -11.97
C LEU A 308 3.09 -3.56 -11.85
N SER A 309 3.55 -3.97 -10.67
CA SER A 309 3.91 -5.37 -10.38
C SER A 309 2.76 -6.32 -10.67
N MET A 310 1.55 -5.98 -10.22
CA MET A 310 0.35 -6.78 -10.46
C MET A 310 -0.04 -6.82 -11.94
N ALA A 311 0.13 -5.71 -12.68
CA ALA A 311 -0.10 -5.67 -14.12
C ALA A 311 0.89 -6.56 -14.87
N MET A 312 2.17 -6.59 -14.48
CA MET A 312 3.17 -7.51 -15.05
C MET A 312 2.78 -8.97 -14.84
N ASP A 313 2.32 -9.33 -13.64
CA ASP A 313 1.86 -10.68 -13.32
C ASP A 313 0.64 -11.07 -14.17
N ALA A 314 -0.32 -10.15 -14.32
CA ALA A 314 -1.52 -10.36 -15.13
C ALA A 314 -1.22 -10.56 -16.61
N ALA A 315 -0.17 -9.90 -17.12
CA ALA A 315 0.31 -10.05 -18.50
C ALA A 315 1.19 -11.29 -18.72
N GLY A 316 1.53 -12.04 -17.66
CA GLY A 316 2.44 -13.20 -17.73
C GLY A 316 3.91 -12.80 -17.92
N LEU A 317 4.32 -11.60 -17.50
CA LEU A 317 5.66 -11.05 -17.72
C LEU A 317 6.60 -11.21 -16.51
N ASN A 318 6.42 -12.24 -15.69
CA ASN A 318 7.23 -12.49 -14.49
C ASN A 318 8.73 -12.66 -14.79
N ALA A 319 9.09 -13.27 -15.91
CA ALA A 319 10.48 -13.42 -16.33
C ALA A 319 11.13 -12.05 -16.64
N LEU A 320 10.40 -11.12 -17.24
CA LEU A 320 10.87 -9.75 -17.48
C LEU A 320 11.12 -9.00 -16.17
N ALA A 321 10.22 -9.17 -15.19
CA ALA A 321 10.40 -8.59 -13.86
C ALA A 321 11.68 -9.07 -13.19
N GLN A 322 11.97 -10.38 -13.26
CA GLN A 322 13.22 -10.95 -12.71
C GLN A 322 14.46 -10.44 -13.43
N GLN A 323 14.40 -10.25 -14.75
CA GLN A 323 15.51 -9.68 -15.52
C GLN A 323 15.80 -8.21 -15.13
N LEU A 324 14.76 -7.41 -14.88
CA LEU A 324 14.91 -6.02 -14.42
C LEU A 324 15.54 -5.95 -13.04
N ILE A 325 15.14 -6.84 -12.12
CA ILE A 325 15.73 -6.96 -10.79
C ILE A 325 17.23 -7.35 -10.89
N ALA A 326 17.53 -8.38 -11.69
CA ALA A 326 18.90 -8.87 -11.87
C ALA A 326 19.82 -7.82 -12.52
N ALA A 327 19.26 -6.92 -13.35
CA ALA A 327 19.99 -5.84 -13.99
C ALA A 327 20.18 -4.59 -13.10
N GLY A 328 19.65 -4.59 -11.87
CA GLY A 328 19.69 -3.41 -10.98
C GLY A 328 18.95 -2.19 -11.56
N LYS A 329 18.08 -2.43 -12.54
CA LYS A 329 17.30 -1.38 -13.20
C LYS A 329 15.91 -1.34 -12.58
N THR A 330 15.65 -0.33 -11.78
CA THR A 330 14.30 0.21 -11.63
C THR A 330 13.89 0.80 -12.98
N LEU A 331 12.62 0.67 -13.36
CA LEU A 331 12.07 1.45 -14.48
C LEU A 331 12.36 2.93 -14.16
N ASP A 332 13.12 3.61 -15.02
CA ASP A 332 13.46 5.00 -14.80
C ASP A 332 12.15 5.80 -14.71
N ALA A 333 11.83 6.25 -13.50
CA ALA A 333 10.80 7.25 -13.32
C ALA A 333 11.28 8.51 -14.05
N PRO A 334 10.43 9.19 -14.82
CA PRO A 334 10.80 10.47 -15.40
C PRO A 334 11.21 11.39 -14.24
N GLY A 335 12.39 11.97 -14.35
CA GLY A 335 12.95 12.86 -13.35
C GLY A 335 11.92 13.94 -12.97
N VAL A 336 11.77 14.12 -11.64
CA VAL A 336 11.06 15.24 -11.02
C VAL A 336 11.83 16.52 -11.27
#